data_4a8042ca8feeca34785540da2ca9cf67
#
_entry.id   4a8042ca8feeca34785540da2ca9cf67
#
_cell.length_a   1.000
_cell.length_b   1.000
_cell.length_c   1.000
_cell.angle_alpha   90.00
_cell.angle_beta   90.00
_cell.angle_gamma   90.00
#
_symmetry.space_group_name_H-M   'P 1'
#
loop_
_entity.id
_entity.type
_entity.pdbx_description
1 polymer ?
#
loop_
_entity_poly.entity_id
_entity_poly.type
_entity_poly.pdbx_seq_one_letter_code
_entity_poly.pdbx_strand_id
1 'polypeptide(L)'
;MTSESHKGKKILVVDDEKDVRLYLTKLFEDNGYGVVCASDGNDALESIERERPDLITLDLSMPDKSGVRFYREIKAKPELSRVPVVFVTGVTGFGGSSDDTERFYSNRRQVPPPDGFVPKPIDPNEMLSLVDRLI
;
A
#
# COMPACT_ATOMS: atom_id res chain seq x y z
N MET A 1 11.51 -15.93 -10.32
CA MET A 1 11.77 -16.87 -9.23
C MET A 1 11.70 -16.14 -7.90
N THR A 2 11.01 -16.72 -6.95
CA THR A 2 10.84 -16.11 -5.63
C THR A 2 12.16 -16.16 -4.87
N SER A 3 12.55 -15.04 -4.29
CA SER A 3 13.75 -14.98 -3.47
C SER A 3 13.47 -15.57 -2.09
N GLU A 4 14.36 -16.39 -1.60
CA GLU A 4 14.21 -16.93 -0.26
C GLU A 4 14.29 -15.84 0.82
N SER A 5 14.97 -14.74 0.53
CA SER A 5 15.05 -13.63 1.47
C SER A 5 13.70 -12.96 1.73
N HIS A 6 12.73 -13.15 0.84
CA HIS A 6 11.38 -12.58 0.99
C HIS A 6 10.40 -13.55 1.63
N LYS A 7 10.81 -14.78 1.83
CA LYS A 7 9.92 -15.80 2.38
C LYS A 7 9.51 -15.43 3.80
N GLY A 8 8.21 -15.46 4.05
CA GLY A 8 7.66 -15.13 5.36
C GLY A 8 7.45 -13.65 5.61
N LYS A 9 7.87 -12.80 4.70
CA LYS A 9 7.56 -11.38 4.80
C LYS A 9 6.07 -11.15 4.56
N LYS A 10 5.50 -10.16 5.25
CA LYS A 10 4.07 -9.91 5.20
C LYS A 10 3.74 -8.58 4.56
N ILE A 11 2.72 -8.61 3.71
CA ILE A 11 2.23 -7.42 3.04
C ILE A 11 0.79 -7.18 3.48
N LEU A 12 0.52 -5.96 3.92
CA LEU A 12 -0.84 -5.52 4.20
C LEU A 12 -1.39 -4.83 2.96
N VAL A 13 -2.49 -5.36 2.43
CA VAL A 13 -3.15 -4.79 1.26
C VAL A 13 -4.38 -4.02 1.74
N VAL A 14 -4.38 -2.70 1.52
CA VAL A 14 -5.49 -1.82 1.92
C VAL A 14 -6.17 -1.32 0.65
N ASP A 15 -7.38 -1.80 0.39
CA ASP A 15 -8.14 -1.45 -0.80
C ASP A 15 -9.60 -1.77 -0.54
N ASP A 16 -10.50 -0.87 -0.92
CA ASP A 16 -11.93 -1.08 -0.69
C ASP A 16 -12.56 -2.01 -1.74
N GLU A 17 -11.87 -2.30 -2.82
CA GLU A 17 -12.39 -3.19 -3.86
C GLU A 17 -11.96 -4.62 -3.59
N LYS A 18 -12.94 -5.49 -3.42
CA LYS A 18 -12.70 -6.90 -3.13
C LYS A 18 -11.86 -7.57 -4.23
N ASP A 19 -12.14 -7.25 -5.48
CA ASP A 19 -11.44 -7.88 -6.60
C ASP A 19 -9.96 -7.51 -6.61
N VAL A 20 -9.64 -6.28 -6.24
CA VAL A 20 -8.23 -5.86 -6.15
C VAL A 20 -7.54 -6.57 -5.00
N ARG A 21 -8.20 -6.68 -3.85
CA ARG A 21 -7.63 -7.43 -2.73
C ARG A 21 -7.34 -8.88 -3.09
N LEU A 22 -8.28 -9.53 -3.77
CA LEU A 22 -8.08 -10.92 -4.20
C LEU A 22 -6.94 -11.04 -5.20
N TYR A 23 -6.87 -10.13 -6.14
CA TYR A 23 -5.83 -10.13 -7.15
C TYR A 23 -4.45 -9.98 -6.51
N LEU A 24 -4.29 -9.00 -5.63
CA LEU A 24 -3.01 -8.76 -5.00
C LEU A 24 -2.62 -9.88 -4.03
N THR A 25 -3.61 -10.44 -3.33
CA THR A 25 -3.34 -11.56 -2.44
C THR A 25 -2.74 -12.72 -3.22
N LYS A 26 -3.35 -13.08 -4.35
CA LYS A 26 -2.85 -14.17 -5.16
C LYS A 26 -1.47 -13.86 -5.71
N LEU A 27 -1.30 -12.65 -6.22
CA LEU A 27 -0.01 -12.23 -6.79
C LEU A 27 1.12 -12.36 -5.77
N PHE A 28 0.90 -11.84 -4.57
CA PHE A 28 1.93 -11.85 -3.56
C PHE A 28 2.15 -13.24 -2.96
N GLU A 29 1.08 -13.99 -2.71
CA GLU A 29 1.22 -15.34 -2.17
C GLU A 29 1.93 -16.26 -3.15
N ASP A 30 1.66 -16.12 -4.45
CA ASP A 30 2.35 -16.91 -5.46
C ASP A 30 3.84 -16.60 -5.50
N ASN A 31 4.26 -15.49 -4.94
CA ASN A 31 5.65 -15.08 -4.91
C ASN A 31 6.30 -15.16 -3.53
N GLY A 32 5.68 -15.89 -2.62
CA GLY A 32 6.30 -16.22 -1.33
C GLY A 32 5.99 -15.28 -0.17
N TYR A 33 5.12 -14.30 -0.39
CA TYR A 33 4.75 -13.36 0.67
C TYR A 33 3.50 -13.83 1.40
N GLY A 34 3.41 -13.51 2.69
CA GLY A 34 2.15 -13.60 3.41
C GLY A 34 1.35 -12.34 3.17
N VAL A 35 0.03 -12.44 3.18
CA VAL A 35 -0.85 -11.30 2.89
C VAL A 35 -1.94 -11.18 3.92
N VAL A 36 -2.18 -9.95 4.37
CA VAL A 36 -3.32 -9.59 5.18
C VAL A 36 -4.04 -8.47 4.45
N CYS A 37 -5.35 -8.50 4.40
CA CYS A 37 -6.14 -7.51 3.69
C CYS A 37 -6.95 -6.66 4.65
N ALA A 38 -7.14 -5.41 4.26
CA ALA A 38 -8.03 -4.49 4.96
C ALA A 38 -8.84 -3.73 3.93
N SER A 39 -10.10 -3.45 4.25
CA SER A 39 -11.01 -2.79 3.31
C SER A 39 -11.08 -1.29 3.49
N ASP A 40 -10.54 -0.76 4.57
CA ASP A 40 -10.48 0.68 4.83
C ASP A 40 -9.37 0.98 5.84
N GLY A 41 -9.21 2.25 6.15
CA GLY A 41 -8.14 2.68 7.05
C GLY A 41 -8.30 2.19 8.48
N ASN A 42 -9.52 2.13 8.98
CA ASN A 42 -9.75 1.63 10.35
C ASN A 42 -9.43 0.16 10.46
N ASP A 43 -9.86 -0.63 9.49
CA ASP A 43 -9.57 -2.04 9.43
C ASP A 43 -8.06 -2.27 9.32
N ALA A 44 -7.38 -1.42 8.54
CA ALA A 44 -5.94 -1.49 8.39
C ALA A 44 -5.22 -1.24 9.72
N LEU A 45 -5.66 -0.25 10.48
CA LEU A 45 -5.05 0.04 11.77
C LEU A 45 -5.22 -1.13 12.75
N GLU A 46 -6.39 -1.75 12.76
CA GLU A 46 -6.61 -2.94 13.59
C GLU A 46 -5.70 -4.08 13.17
N SER A 47 -5.53 -4.27 11.86
CA SER A 47 -4.67 -5.33 11.35
C SER A 47 -3.21 -5.14 11.79
N ILE A 48 -2.74 -3.90 11.75
CA ILE A 48 -1.37 -3.59 12.16
C ILE A 48 -1.15 -3.88 13.64
N GLU A 49 -2.15 -3.60 14.47
CA GLU A 49 -2.04 -3.88 15.90
C GLU A 49 -1.93 -5.37 16.18
N ARG A 50 -2.60 -6.20 15.38
CA ARG A 50 -2.50 -7.64 15.52
C ARG A 50 -1.19 -8.19 15.00
N GLU A 51 -0.73 -7.63 13.89
CA GLU A 51 0.49 -8.13 13.26
C GLU A 51 1.08 -7.04 12.36
N ARG A 52 2.28 -6.58 12.72
CA ARG A 52 2.92 -5.52 11.95
C ARG A 52 3.39 -6.07 10.59
N PRO A 53 3.03 -5.40 9.49
CA PRO A 53 3.48 -5.83 8.16
C PRO A 53 4.89 -5.38 7.87
N ASP A 54 5.49 -6.00 6.85
CA ASP A 54 6.80 -5.59 6.35
C ASP A 54 6.67 -4.59 5.21
N LEU A 55 5.49 -4.49 4.61
CA LEU A 55 5.19 -3.53 3.56
C LEU A 55 3.67 -3.36 3.48
N ILE A 56 3.23 -2.18 3.06
CA ILE A 56 1.80 -1.86 2.90
C ILE A 56 1.57 -1.38 1.48
N THR A 57 0.53 -1.93 0.81
CA THR A 57 0.01 -1.31 -0.41
C THR A 57 -1.27 -0.59 -0.01
N LEU A 58 -1.41 0.65 -0.45
CA LEU A 58 -2.50 1.51 -0.01
C LEU A 58 -3.18 2.19 -1.18
N ASP A 59 -4.45 1.90 -1.36
CA ASP A 59 -5.27 2.52 -2.39
C ASP A 59 -5.67 3.94 -1.95
N LEU A 60 -5.28 4.93 -2.74
CA LEU A 60 -5.62 6.33 -2.45
C LEU A 60 -6.97 6.73 -3.01
N SER A 61 -7.57 5.89 -3.85
CA SER A 61 -8.83 6.24 -4.50
C SER A 61 -10.06 5.81 -3.70
N MET A 62 -9.88 5.43 -2.44
CA MET A 62 -11.00 5.12 -1.57
C MET A 62 -11.83 6.37 -1.30
N PRO A 63 -13.16 6.29 -1.45
CA PRO A 63 -14.01 7.48 -1.45
C PRO A 63 -14.09 8.22 -0.12
N ASP A 64 -13.84 7.55 0.98
CA ASP A 64 -13.96 8.15 2.31
C ASP A 64 -12.67 8.79 2.81
N LYS A 65 -11.65 8.83 1.96
CA LYS A 65 -10.34 9.39 2.29
C LYS A 65 -9.65 8.72 3.48
N SER A 66 -10.14 7.55 3.88
CA SER A 66 -9.53 6.83 5.01
C SER A 66 -8.09 6.41 4.71
N GLY A 67 -7.74 6.22 3.44
CA GLY A 67 -6.38 5.89 3.06
C GLY A 67 -5.39 6.99 3.40
N VAL A 68 -5.75 8.24 3.14
CA VAL A 68 -4.88 9.38 3.47
C VAL A 68 -4.71 9.50 4.98
N ARG A 69 -5.81 9.38 5.73
CA ARG A 69 -5.75 9.42 7.19
C ARG A 69 -4.88 8.31 7.73
N PHE A 70 -5.08 7.10 7.23
CA PHE A 70 -4.30 5.94 7.65
C PHE A 70 -2.80 6.19 7.42
N TYR A 71 -2.44 6.69 6.24
CA TYR A 71 -1.04 6.95 5.92
C TYR A 71 -0.43 7.96 6.90
N ARG A 72 -1.14 9.02 7.19
CA ARG A 72 -0.67 10.04 8.13
C ARG A 72 -0.47 9.44 9.52
N GLU A 73 -1.40 8.60 9.96
CA GLU A 73 -1.30 8.00 11.29
C GLU A 73 -0.11 7.07 11.42
N ILE A 74 0.14 6.23 10.41
CA ILE A 74 1.27 5.30 10.52
C ILE A 74 2.60 6.03 10.42
N LYS A 75 2.69 7.10 9.65
CA LYS A 75 3.94 7.86 9.54
C LYS A 75 4.21 8.68 10.79
N ALA A 76 3.19 8.94 11.59
CA ALA A 76 3.36 9.63 12.87
C ALA A 76 3.83 8.73 14.00
N LYS A 77 3.76 7.41 13.82
CA LYS A 77 4.18 6.44 14.84
C LYS A 77 5.60 5.97 14.56
N PRO A 78 6.54 6.17 15.50
CA PRO A 78 7.94 5.80 15.25
C PRO A 78 8.12 4.33 14.87
N GLU A 79 7.37 3.42 15.48
CA GLU A 79 7.51 1.99 15.21
C GLU A 79 6.98 1.59 13.85
N LEU A 80 6.14 2.42 13.23
CA LEU A 80 5.54 2.13 11.93
C LEU A 80 6.09 3.00 10.81
N SER A 81 6.75 4.10 11.14
CA SER A 81 7.19 5.08 10.12
C SER A 81 8.17 4.51 9.12
N ARG A 82 8.85 3.43 9.48
CA ARG A 82 9.85 2.79 8.60
C ARG A 82 9.26 1.72 7.69
N VAL A 83 8.01 1.33 7.92
CA VAL A 83 7.38 0.33 7.06
C VAL A 83 7.17 0.94 5.68
N PRO A 84 7.69 0.32 4.61
CA PRO A 84 7.50 0.85 3.27
C PRO A 84 6.03 0.86 2.87
N VAL A 85 5.60 1.93 2.20
CA VAL A 85 4.23 2.07 1.73
C VAL A 85 4.26 2.35 0.23
N VAL A 86 3.50 1.55 -0.52
CA VAL A 86 3.32 1.73 -1.95
C VAL A 86 1.90 2.22 -2.17
N PHE A 87 1.76 3.41 -2.77
CA PHE A 87 0.45 3.94 -3.12
C PHE A 87 -0.03 3.30 -4.41
N VAL A 88 -1.30 2.90 -4.40
CA VAL A 88 -1.97 2.41 -5.60
C VAL A 88 -2.98 3.49 -5.99
N THR A 89 -2.91 3.96 -7.22
CA THR A 89 -3.72 5.09 -7.66
C THR A 89 -4.59 4.72 -8.83
N GLY A 90 -5.84 5.17 -8.79
CA GLY A 90 -6.75 4.95 -9.91
C GLY A 90 -6.40 5.79 -11.12
N VAL A 91 -6.73 5.29 -12.29
CA VAL A 91 -6.50 6.02 -13.54
C VAL A 91 -7.49 7.16 -13.70
N THR A 92 -8.70 6.97 -13.19
CA THR A 92 -9.75 7.98 -13.28
C THR A 92 -10.10 8.48 -11.89
N GLY A 93 -10.76 9.62 -11.84
CA GLY A 93 -11.13 10.23 -10.59
C GLY A 93 -9.92 10.84 -9.93
N PHE A 94 -9.56 10.32 -8.80
CA PHE A 94 -8.53 10.94 -8.00
C PHE A 94 -7.13 10.76 -8.56
N GLY A 95 -6.74 9.55 -8.82
CA GLY A 95 -5.32 9.20 -8.88
C GLY A 95 -4.69 9.20 -10.23
N GLY A 96 -5.38 9.69 -11.22
CA GLY A 96 -4.88 9.53 -12.57
C GLY A 96 -3.73 10.42 -12.95
N SER A 97 -3.52 11.52 -12.25
CA SER A 97 -2.53 12.50 -12.68
C SER A 97 -1.46 12.74 -11.64
N SER A 98 -0.30 13.14 -12.12
CA SER A 98 0.79 13.55 -11.26
C SER A 98 0.46 14.81 -10.49
N ASP A 99 -0.44 15.64 -11.01
CA ASP A 99 -0.85 16.86 -10.34
C ASP A 99 -1.56 16.57 -9.04
N ASP A 100 -2.42 15.55 -9.02
CA ASP A 100 -3.10 15.16 -7.79
C ASP A 100 -2.11 14.66 -6.75
N THR A 101 -1.11 13.94 -7.18
CA THR A 101 -0.05 13.46 -6.31
C THR A 101 0.75 14.64 -5.75
N GLU A 102 1.08 15.60 -6.59
CA GLU A 102 1.80 16.79 -6.15
C GLU A 102 0.99 17.60 -5.15
N ARG A 103 -0.32 17.75 -5.37
CA ARG A 103 -1.19 18.43 -4.42
C ARG A 103 -1.20 17.74 -3.09
N PHE A 104 -1.24 16.43 -3.11
CA PHE A 104 -1.20 15.64 -1.88
C PHE A 104 0.05 16.00 -1.07
N TYR A 105 1.21 16.03 -1.70
CA TYR A 105 2.44 16.34 -1.01
C TYR A 105 2.54 17.81 -0.60
N SER A 106 2.11 18.71 -1.48
CA SER A 106 2.16 20.14 -1.17
C SER A 106 1.35 20.48 0.07
N ASN A 107 0.22 19.79 0.26
CA ASN A 107 -0.66 20.04 1.38
C ASN A 107 -0.29 19.22 2.61
N ARG A 108 0.70 18.35 2.53
CA ARG A 108 1.08 17.43 3.59
C ARG A 108 2.58 17.44 3.82
N ARG A 109 3.15 18.62 3.95
CA ARG A 109 4.60 18.78 4.05
C ARG A 109 5.25 18.03 5.20
N GLN A 110 4.49 17.78 6.26
CA GLN A 110 5.00 17.08 7.42
C GLN A 110 4.95 15.56 7.27
N VAL A 111 4.39 15.09 6.17
CA VAL A 111 4.23 13.67 5.92
C VAL A 111 5.19 13.30 4.79
N PRO A 112 6.08 12.32 5.03
CA PRO A 112 7.02 11.94 3.99
C PRO A 112 6.32 11.32 2.79
N PRO A 113 6.93 11.36 1.62
CA PRO A 113 6.35 10.71 0.44
C PRO A 113 6.35 9.20 0.60
N PRO A 114 5.46 8.49 -0.10
CA PRO A 114 5.49 7.04 -0.07
C PRO A 114 6.73 6.50 -0.78
N ASP A 115 6.98 5.22 -0.57
CA ASP A 115 8.15 4.56 -1.14
C ASP A 115 7.95 4.19 -2.61
N GLY A 116 6.73 4.20 -3.09
CA GLY A 116 6.46 3.95 -4.49
C GLY A 116 5.01 4.20 -4.87
N PHE A 117 4.77 4.25 -6.17
CA PHE A 117 3.44 4.44 -6.76
C PHE A 117 3.21 3.38 -7.82
N VAL A 118 2.01 2.80 -7.84
CA VAL A 118 1.61 1.87 -8.88
C VAL A 118 0.23 2.29 -9.38
N PRO A 119 0.09 2.61 -10.67
CA PRO A 119 -1.22 2.99 -11.20
C PRO A 119 -2.09 1.77 -11.44
N LYS A 120 -3.39 1.97 -11.40
CA LYS A 120 -4.36 0.96 -11.83
C LYS A 120 -4.63 1.18 -13.32
N PRO A 121 -4.79 0.13 -14.10
CA PRO A 121 -4.74 -1.28 -13.74
C PRO A 121 -3.31 -1.70 -13.38
N ILE A 122 -3.21 -2.54 -12.37
CA ILE A 122 -1.91 -2.92 -11.82
C ILE A 122 -1.18 -3.86 -12.77
N ASP A 123 0.06 -3.49 -13.12
CA ASP A 123 0.96 -4.37 -13.85
C ASP A 123 1.64 -5.28 -12.82
N PRO A 124 1.46 -6.60 -12.88
CA PRO A 124 2.01 -7.48 -11.87
C PRO A 124 3.54 -7.45 -11.80
N ASN A 125 4.20 -7.32 -12.93
CA ASN A 125 5.67 -7.28 -12.93
C ASN A 125 6.20 -6.01 -12.30
N GLU A 126 5.55 -4.89 -12.59
CA GLU A 126 5.91 -3.61 -11.99
C GLU A 126 5.70 -3.64 -10.48
N MET A 127 4.56 -4.15 -10.03
CA MET A 127 4.26 -4.26 -8.62
C MET A 127 5.28 -5.16 -7.90
N LEU A 128 5.55 -6.33 -8.45
CA LEU A 128 6.50 -7.26 -7.82
C LEU A 128 7.91 -6.72 -7.78
N SER A 129 8.36 -6.06 -8.85
CA SER A 129 9.70 -5.46 -8.88
C SER A 129 9.84 -4.41 -7.79
N LEU A 130 8.82 -3.58 -7.63
CA LEU A 130 8.85 -2.53 -6.63
C LEU A 130 8.85 -3.11 -5.21
N VAL A 131 7.97 -4.06 -4.95
CA VAL A 131 7.86 -4.71 -3.65
C VAL A 131 9.16 -5.43 -3.30
N ASP A 132 9.71 -6.21 -4.23
CA ASP A 132 10.93 -6.95 -3.99
C ASP A 132 12.10 -6.02 -3.65
N ARG A 133 12.11 -4.82 -4.21
CA ARG A 133 13.17 -3.86 -3.96
C ARG A 133 13.03 -3.19 -2.59
N LEU A 134 11.80 -3.02 -2.13
CA LEU A 134 11.53 -2.30 -0.89
C LEU A 134 11.58 -3.20 0.36
N ILE A 135 11.32 -4.46 0.19
CA ILE A 135 11.16 -5.38 1.31
C ILE A 135 12.44 -6.18 1.54
#